data_a8f671b16bc2be5ef645e613ba2addfa
#
_entry.id   a8f671b16bc2be5ef645e613ba2addfa
#
_cell.length_a   1.000
_cell.length_b   1.000
_cell.length_c   1.000
_cell.angle_alpha   90.00
_cell.angle_beta   90.00
_cell.angle_gamma   90.00
#
_symmetry.space_group_name_H-M   'P 1'
#
loop_
_entity.id
_entity.type
_entity.pdbx_description
1 polymer ?
#
loop_
_entity_poly.entity_id
_entity_poly.type
_entity_poly.pdbx_seq_one_letter_code
_entity_poly.pdbx_strand_id
1 'polypeptide(L)'
;GIESLLQDMNTSSQAAVATMETVLNSSDNMNVKLKESEEAISHSSMLSTKARESMGAMQAMVENNAEHSAGISTNILQLHTTTEKLEHDLTDVSTQALSLSSQAEDIFRLLESFDVNDRNSEVRDIAVNAAKTVGERFEQAISEGKISEAKLFNFDYSPIPNTNPIKHTTPFDKFTDDVLPAIQEPLLETHSFIIYAGAVDVNGYFPTHNKKFSQPLTGNYDTDLANNRTKRIFDDKTGSRCGSNTSTFLLQTYKRDTGEVMHDLSAPIYVNGKHWGGFRIGYKAKEQ
;
A
#
# COMPACT_ATOMS: atom_id res chain seq x y z
N GLY A 1 74.75 23.82 -92.38
CA GLY A 1 75.46 22.69 -92.87
C GLY A 1 75.54 21.57 -91.88
N ILE A 2 76.54 20.78 -91.92
CA ILE A 2 76.76 19.55 -91.10
C ILE A 2 76.83 19.83 -89.59
N GLU A 3 77.41 21.00 -89.16
CA GLU A 3 77.55 21.44 -87.78
C GLU A 3 76.18 21.69 -87.13
N SER A 4 75.24 22.34 -87.82
CA SER A 4 73.87 22.58 -87.34
C SER A 4 73.12 21.26 -87.09
N LEU A 5 73.23 20.27 -87.98
CA LEU A 5 72.66 18.96 -87.86
C LEU A 5 73.22 18.17 -86.70
N LEU A 6 74.53 18.25 -86.42
CA LEU A 6 75.22 17.63 -85.27
C LEU A 6 74.75 18.27 -83.97
N GLN A 7 74.51 19.58 -83.93
CA GLN A 7 73.98 20.30 -82.75
C GLN A 7 72.55 19.95 -82.46
N ASP A 8 71.73 19.86 -83.46
CA ASP A 8 70.33 19.43 -83.34
C ASP A 8 70.18 17.94 -82.86
N MET A 9 71.09 17.08 -83.41
CA MET A 9 71.20 15.68 -82.94
C MET A 9 71.64 15.60 -81.49
N ASN A 10 72.62 16.41 -81.08
CA ASN A 10 73.11 16.44 -79.71
C ASN A 10 72.01 16.96 -78.75
N THR A 11 71.27 17.99 -79.10
CA THR A 11 70.13 18.53 -78.31
C THR A 11 69.01 17.53 -78.21
N SER A 12 68.61 16.84 -79.32
CA SER A 12 67.64 15.77 -79.32
C SER A 12 68.04 14.56 -78.45
N SER A 13 69.36 14.20 -78.50
CA SER A 13 69.84 13.11 -77.65
C SER A 13 69.82 13.49 -76.18
N GLN A 14 70.18 14.71 -75.77
CA GLN A 14 70.09 15.20 -74.42
C GLN A 14 68.60 15.23 -73.93
N ALA A 15 67.70 15.70 -74.76
CA ALA A 15 66.24 15.68 -74.43
C ALA A 15 65.69 14.23 -74.27
N ALA A 16 66.20 13.33 -75.10
CA ALA A 16 65.80 11.90 -74.96
C ALA A 16 66.34 11.28 -73.66
N VAL A 17 67.57 11.58 -73.26
CA VAL A 17 68.14 11.16 -71.95
C VAL A 17 67.36 11.75 -70.81
N ALA A 18 67.02 13.03 -70.78
CA ALA A 18 66.24 13.66 -69.75
C ALA A 18 64.82 13.10 -69.64
N THR A 19 64.24 12.76 -70.83
CA THR A 19 62.90 12.07 -70.85
C THR A 19 63.02 10.65 -70.27
N MET A 20 64.08 9.92 -70.57
CA MET A 20 64.35 8.59 -70.05
C MET A 20 64.55 8.58 -68.51
N GLU A 21 65.25 9.56 -67.95
CA GLU A 21 65.42 9.76 -66.53
C GLU A 21 64.09 10.07 -65.87
N THR A 22 63.21 10.86 -66.45
CA THR A 22 61.88 11.16 -65.97
C THR A 22 60.97 9.88 -65.96
N VAL A 23 61.05 9.05 -66.99
CA VAL A 23 60.37 7.81 -67.11
C VAL A 23 60.85 6.80 -66.02
N LEU A 24 62.15 6.70 -65.81
CA LEU A 24 62.76 5.85 -64.78
C LEU A 24 62.25 6.27 -63.37
N ASN A 25 62.35 7.56 -63.05
CA ASN A 25 61.83 8.12 -61.79
C ASN A 25 60.29 7.85 -61.56
N SER A 26 59.53 8.01 -62.64
CA SER A 26 58.12 7.72 -62.64
C SER A 26 57.81 6.21 -62.42
N SER A 27 58.63 5.32 -63.01
CA SER A 27 58.55 3.86 -62.81
C SER A 27 58.85 3.46 -61.38
N ASP A 28 59.91 4.06 -60.78
CA ASP A 28 60.27 3.80 -59.40
C ASP A 28 59.14 4.26 -58.39
N ASN A 29 58.61 5.46 -58.63
CA ASN A 29 57.48 5.96 -57.89
C ASN A 29 56.23 5.06 -58.04
N MET A 30 55.99 4.55 -59.22
CA MET A 30 54.88 3.60 -59.44
C MET A 30 55.10 2.31 -58.71
N ASN A 31 56.32 1.77 -58.68
CA ASN A 31 56.65 0.58 -57.92
C ASN A 31 56.38 0.74 -56.39
N VAL A 32 56.78 1.93 -55.83
CA VAL A 32 56.51 2.25 -54.42
C VAL A 32 54.97 2.28 -54.15
N LYS A 33 54.23 2.95 -55.05
CA LYS A 33 52.75 3.03 -54.91
C LYS A 33 52.04 1.66 -55.06
N LEU A 34 52.58 0.79 -55.93
CA LEU A 34 52.08 -0.58 -56.04
C LEU A 34 52.29 -1.36 -54.76
N LYS A 35 53.46 -1.26 -54.12
CA LYS A 35 53.74 -1.90 -52.86
C LYS A 35 52.83 -1.39 -51.71
N GLU A 36 52.67 -0.05 -51.63
CA GLU A 36 51.71 0.53 -50.66
C GLU A 36 50.27 0.02 -50.87
N SER A 37 49.85 -0.14 -52.15
CA SER A 37 48.53 -0.69 -52.48
C SER A 37 48.39 -2.16 -52.10
N GLU A 38 49.43 -2.97 -52.31
CA GLU A 38 49.45 -4.38 -51.90
C GLU A 38 49.33 -4.53 -50.38
N GLU A 39 50.06 -3.70 -49.62
CA GLU A 39 49.96 -3.66 -48.14
C GLU A 39 48.58 -3.23 -47.68
N ALA A 40 47.95 -2.22 -48.30
CA ALA A 40 46.59 -1.75 -48.00
C ALA A 40 45.52 -2.84 -48.31
N ILE A 41 45.66 -3.56 -49.42
CA ILE A 41 44.77 -4.66 -49.78
C ILE A 41 44.89 -5.80 -48.78
N SER A 42 46.13 -6.18 -48.40
CA SER A 42 46.41 -7.20 -47.40
C SER A 42 45.76 -6.84 -46.06
N HIS A 43 45.92 -5.58 -45.61
CA HIS A 43 45.30 -5.08 -44.37
C HIS A 43 43.78 -5.09 -44.45
N SER A 44 43.20 -4.65 -45.55
CA SER A 44 41.76 -4.69 -45.81
C SER A 44 41.21 -6.12 -45.78
N SER A 45 41.91 -7.07 -46.34
CA SER A 45 41.55 -8.50 -46.29
C SER A 45 41.55 -9.03 -44.87
N MET A 46 42.56 -8.68 -44.07
CA MET A 46 42.63 -9.07 -42.66
C MET A 46 41.47 -8.45 -41.83
N LEU A 47 41.16 -7.17 -42.05
CA LEU A 47 40.02 -6.51 -41.40
C LEU A 47 38.69 -7.15 -41.80
N SER A 48 38.53 -7.50 -43.06
CA SER A 48 37.32 -8.23 -43.55
C SER A 48 37.15 -9.60 -42.89
N THR A 49 38.26 -10.28 -42.66
CA THR A 49 38.23 -11.60 -41.94
C THR A 49 37.81 -11.39 -40.46
N LYS A 50 38.42 -10.45 -39.77
CA LYS A 50 38.03 -10.10 -38.39
C LYS A 50 36.57 -9.64 -38.27
N ALA A 51 36.09 -8.85 -39.23
CA ALA A 51 34.68 -8.41 -39.27
C ALA A 51 33.75 -9.62 -39.42
N ARG A 52 34.13 -10.57 -40.24
CA ARG A 52 33.33 -11.84 -40.43
C ARG A 52 33.28 -12.69 -39.18
N GLU A 53 34.42 -12.83 -38.49
CA GLU A 53 34.50 -13.54 -37.19
C GLU A 53 33.64 -12.84 -36.12
N SER A 54 33.70 -11.50 -36.03
CA SER A 54 32.85 -10.70 -35.11
C SER A 54 31.36 -10.84 -35.42
N MET A 55 31.00 -10.87 -36.71
CA MET A 55 29.60 -11.10 -37.14
C MET A 55 29.13 -12.50 -36.74
N GLY A 56 29.95 -13.54 -36.87
CA GLY A 56 29.65 -14.88 -36.41
C GLY A 56 29.40 -14.96 -34.89
N ALA A 57 30.29 -14.30 -34.12
CA ALA A 57 30.08 -14.20 -32.65
C ALA A 57 28.81 -13.46 -32.26
N MET A 58 28.50 -12.36 -33.01
CA MET A 58 27.29 -11.58 -32.77
C MET A 58 26.02 -12.36 -33.11
N GLN A 59 26.04 -13.16 -34.19
CA GLN A 59 24.94 -14.05 -34.54
C GLN A 59 24.67 -15.08 -33.44
N ALA A 60 25.71 -15.72 -32.92
CA ALA A 60 25.60 -16.69 -31.82
C ALA A 60 25.04 -16.02 -30.53
N MET A 61 25.43 -14.77 -30.23
CA MET A 61 24.86 -14.00 -29.12
C MET A 61 23.36 -13.66 -29.35
N VAL A 62 22.97 -13.33 -30.55
CA VAL A 62 21.56 -13.07 -30.89
C VAL A 62 20.69 -14.32 -30.69
N GLU A 63 21.18 -15.47 -31.16
CA GLU A 63 20.50 -16.77 -30.98
C GLU A 63 20.33 -17.11 -29.49
N ASN A 64 21.40 -16.95 -28.72
CA ASN A 64 21.37 -17.17 -27.25
C ASN A 64 20.41 -16.20 -26.53
N ASN A 65 20.42 -14.92 -26.92
CA ASN A 65 19.47 -13.94 -26.38
C ASN A 65 18.01 -14.27 -26.71
N ALA A 66 17.75 -14.82 -27.91
CA ALA A 66 16.40 -15.26 -28.27
C ALA A 66 15.93 -16.43 -27.39
N GLU A 67 16.82 -17.39 -27.12
CA GLU A 67 16.52 -18.52 -26.23
C GLU A 67 16.27 -18.04 -24.78
N HIS A 68 17.15 -17.17 -24.25
CA HIS A 68 16.95 -16.57 -22.93
C HIS A 68 15.62 -15.77 -22.84
N SER A 69 15.28 -15.01 -23.87
CA SER A 69 14.02 -14.26 -23.93
C SER A 69 12.80 -15.18 -23.90
N ALA A 70 12.86 -16.30 -24.60
CA ALA A 70 11.81 -17.32 -24.54
C ALA A 70 11.69 -17.95 -23.15
N GLY A 71 12.83 -18.24 -22.49
CA GLY A 71 12.87 -18.72 -21.11
C GLY A 71 12.28 -17.72 -20.12
N ILE A 72 12.63 -16.45 -20.24
CA ILE A 72 12.07 -15.36 -19.41
C ILE A 72 10.55 -15.28 -19.60
N SER A 73 10.06 -15.35 -20.85
CA SER A 73 8.62 -15.31 -21.14
C SER A 73 7.87 -16.46 -20.46
N THR A 74 8.46 -17.67 -20.51
CA THR A 74 7.89 -18.84 -19.82
C THR A 74 7.85 -18.66 -18.29
N ASN A 75 8.93 -18.13 -17.71
CA ASN A 75 8.99 -17.87 -16.27
C ASN A 75 7.97 -16.80 -15.84
N ILE A 76 7.75 -15.76 -16.65
CA ILE A 76 6.71 -14.72 -16.40
C ILE A 76 5.32 -15.34 -16.37
N LEU A 77 5.00 -16.22 -17.32
CA LEU A 77 3.71 -16.92 -17.34
C LEU A 77 3.53 -17.81 -16.10
N GLN A 78 4.58 -18.50 -15.68
CA GLN A 78 4.56 -19.34 -14.49
C GLN A 78 4.41 -18.51 -13.19
N LEU A 79 5.09 -17.36 -13.10
CA LEU A 79 4.91 -16.39 -12.01
C LEU A 79 3.47 -15.87 -11.96
N HIS A 80 2.89 -15.54 -13.11
CA HIS A 80 1.49 -15.07 -13.18
C HIS A 80 0.53 -16.12 -12.62
N THR A 81 0.62 -17.37 -13.07
CA THR A 81 -0.22 -18.46 -12.56
C THR A 81 -0.01 -18.70 -11.06
N THR A 82 1.24 -18.60 -10.57
CA THR A 82 1.54 -18.75 -9.16
C THR A 82 0.93 -17.60 -8.32
N THR A 83 0.95 -16.38 -8.85
CA THR A 83 0.37 -15.21 -8.20
C THR A 83 -1.15 -15.31 -8.11
N GLU A 84 -1.83 -15.75 -9.19
CA GLU A 84 -3.27 -15.99 -9.18
C GLU A 84 -3.66 -17.07 -8.15
N LYS A 85 -2.89 -18.15 -8.08
CA LYS A 85 -3.11 -19.19 -7.06
C LYS A 85 -2.92 -18.65 -5.65
N LEU A 86 -1.89 -17.85 -5.42
CA LEU A 86 -1.62 -17.24 -4.10
C LEU A 86 -2.75 -16.29 -3.68
N GLU A 87 -3.32 -15.52 -4.60
CA GLU A 87 -4.47 -14.65 -4.35
C GLU A 87 -5.70 -15.47 -3.92
N HIS A 88 -5.97 -16.58 -4.60
CA HIS A 88 -7.04 -17.49 -4.23
C HIS A 88 -6.80 -18.11 -2.84
N ASP A 89 -5.60 -18.64 -2.57
CA ASP A 89 -5.24 -19.24 -1.30
C ASP A 89 -5.34 -18.23 -0.13
N LEU A 90 -4.95 -16.97 -0.36
CA LEU A 90 -5.12 -15.88 0.62
C LEU A 90 -6.59 -15.57 0.92
N THR A 91 -7.45 -15.65 -0.10
CA THR A 91 -8.90 -15.46 0.06
C THR A 91 -9.49 -16.58 0.90
N ASP A 92 -9.09 -17.82 0.67
CA ASP A 92 -9.52 -18.98 1.43
C ASP A 92 -9.05 -18.90 2.90
N VAL A 93 -7.79 -18.54 3.13
CA VAL A 93 -7.23 -18.32 4.48
C VAL A 93 -8.01 -17.21 5.21
N SER A 94 -8.32 -16.11 4.52
CA SER A 94 -9.13 -15.02 5.09
C SER A 94 -10.53 -15.50 5.50
N THR A 95 -11.17 -16.30 4.66
CA THR A 95 -12.50 -16.87 4.94
C THR A 95 -12.46 -17.83 6.12
N GLN A 96 -11.45 -18.69 6.20
CA GLN A 96 -11.25 -19.60 7.33
C GLN A 96 -10.97 -18.86 8.64
N ALA A 97 -10.16 -17.80 8.60
CA ALA A 97 -9.88 -16.94 9.75
C ALA A 97 -11.16 -16.25 10.28
N LEU A 98 -12.03 -15.79 9.37
CA LEU A 98 -13.32 -15.21 9.74
C LEU A 98 -14.26 -16.26 10.35
N SER A 99 -14.28 -17.49 9.84
CA SER A 99 -15.05 -18.60 10.39
C SER A 99 -14.56 -18.98 11.79
N LEU A 100 -13.24 -19.07 11.96
CA LEU A 100 -12.63 -19.36 13.27
C LEU A 100 -12.95 -18.26 14.30
N SER A 101 -12.89 -16.99 13.89
CA SER A 101 -13.28 -15.86 14.72
C SER A 101 -14.75 -15.97 15.18
N SER A 102 -15.67 -16.34 14.25
CA SER A 102 -17.08 -16.53 14.57
C SER A 102 -17.29 -17.70 15.55
N GLN A 103 -16.56 -18.81 15.37
CA GLN A 103 -16.62 -19.95 16.30
C GLN A 103 -16.10 -19.56 17.69
N ALA A 104 -15.04 -18.78 17.77
CA ALA A 104 -14.53 -18.26 19.05
C ALA A 104 -15.58 -17.37 19.75
N GLU A 105 -16.26 -16.50 19.00
CA GLU A 105 -17.37 -15.68 19.51
C GLU A 105 -18.51 -16.56 20.07
N ASP A 106 -18.87 -17.63 19.36
CA ASP A 106 -19.90 -18.59 19.80
C ASP A 106 -19.49 -19.34 21.07
N ILE A 107 -18.22 -19.76 21.16
CA ILE A 107 -17.67 -20.39 22.37
C ILE A 107 -17.74 -19.42 23.55
N PHE A 108 -17.33 -18.17 23.38
CA PHE A 108 -17.43 -17.15 24.43
C PHE A 108 -18.86 -16.93 24.90
N ARG A 109 -19.82 -16.94 23.98
CA ARG A 109 -21.24 -16.82 24.34
C ARG A 109 -21.77 -18.04 25.10
N LEU A 110 -21.30 -19.24 24.78
CA LEU A 110 -21.63 -20.46 25.54
C LEU A 110 -20.96 -20.44 26.91
N LEU A 111 -19.76 -19.89 27.06
CA LEU A 111 -19.07 -19.75 28.34
C LEU A 111 -19.67 -18.65 29.23
N GLU A 112 -20.59 -17.82 28.72
CA GLU A 112 -21.33 -16.82 29.53
C GLU A 112 -22.07 -17.47 30.73
N SER A 113 -22.48 -18.71 30.55
CA SER A 113 -23.13 -19.48 31.62
C SER A 113 -22.16 -20.04 32.67
N PHE A 114 -20.85 -19.96 32.41
CA PHE A 114 -19.81 -20.37 33.33
C PHE A 114 -19.07 -19.13 33.81
N ASP A 115 -18.99 -18.94 35.11
CA ASP A 115 -18.26 -17.82 35.72
C ASP A 115 -16.75 -18.04 35.56
N VAL A 116 -16.25 -17.74 34.35
CA VAL A 116 -14.84 -17.78 34.00
C VAL A 116 -14.26 -16.41 34.35
N ASN A 117 -13.58 -16.33 35.49
CA ASN A 117 -12.94 -15.09 35.97
C ASN A 117 -11.71 -14.74 35.12
N ASP A 118 -11.94 -14.41 33.83
CA ASP A 118 -10.93 -14.01 32.86
C ASP A 118 -11.06 -12.53 32.49
N ARG A 119 -10.10 -12.03 31.72
CA ARG A 119 -10.08 -10.64 31.23
C ARG A 119 -11.32 -10.27 30.41
N ASN A 120 -11.85 -11.20 29.62
CA ASN A 120 -13.00 -10.95 28.76
C ASN A 120 -14.28 -10.80 29.59
N SER A 121 -14.44 -11.59 30.67
CA SER A 121 -15.54 -11.46 31.62
C SER A 121 -15.49 -10.11 32.33
N GLU A 122 -14.30 -9.66 32.77
CA GLU A 122 -14.11 -8.34 33.37
C GLU A 122 -14.51 -7.22 32.39
N VAL A 123 -14.04 -7.28 31.13
CA VAL A 123 -14.37 -6.28 30.10
C VAL A 123 -15.84 -6.32 29.73
N ARG A 124 -16.47 -7.51 29.67
CA ARG A 124 -17.93 -7.66 29.47
C ARG A 124 -18.70 -6.88 30.51
N ASP A 125 -18.39 -7.09 31.77
CA ASP A 125 -19.11 -6.45 32.87
C ASP A 125 -18.92 -4.92 32.87
N ILE A 126 -17.71 -4.45 32.55
CA ILE A 126 -17.45 -3.02 32.35
C ILE A 126 -18.26 -2.47 31.18
N ALA A 127 -18.30 -3.15 30.03
CA ALA A 127 -19.02 -2.68 28.84
C ALA A 127 -20.55 -2.64 29.08
N VAL A 128 -21.11 -3.68 29.69
CA VAL A 128 -22.54 -3.75 30.02
C VAL A 128 -22.93 -2.65 30.99
N ASN A 129 -22.15 -2.43 32.03
CA ASN A 129 -22.40 -1.36 33.00
C ASN A 129 -22.28 0.03 32.38
N ALA A 130 -21.27 0.25 31.54
CA ALA A 130 -21.08 1.51 30.84
C ALA A 130 -22.21 1.77 29.83
N ALA A 131 -22.63 0.77 29.06
CA ALA A 131 -23.77 0.88 28.14
C ALA A 131 -25.06 1.27 28.88
N LYS A 132 -25.33 0.62 30.00
CA LYS A 132 -26.47 0.98 30.87
C LYS A 132 -26.38 2.40 31.38
N THR A 133 -25.20 2.81 31.87
CA THR A 133 -24.97 4.18 32.38
C THR A 133 -25.18 5.23 31.28
N VAL A 134 -24.74 4.96 30.05
CA VAL A 134 -24.97 5.85 28.89
C VAL A 134 -26.46 5.97 28.61
N GLY A 135 -27.18 4.84 28.55
CA GLY A 135 -28.62 4.82 28.33
C GLY A 135 -29.39 5.66 29.39
N GLU A 136 -29.13 5.39 30.67
CA GLU A 136 -29.73 6.15 31.78
C GLU A 136 -29.44 7.67 31.71
N ARG A 137 -28.20 8.03 31.33
CA ARG A 137 -27.83 9.44 31.13
C ARG A 137 -28.55 10.11 29.98
N PHE A 138 -28.75 9.37 28.89
CA PHE A 138 -29.50 9.87 27.73
C PHE A 138 -31.00 10.02 28.07
N GLU A 139 -31.59 9.06 28.77
CA GLU A 139 -32.97 9.13 29.27
C GLU A 139 -33.17 10.31 30.23
N GLN A 140 -32.25 10.48 31.18
CA GLN A 140 -32.26 11.63 32.09
C GLN A 140 -32.21 12.95 31.32
N ALA A 141 -31.31 13.06 30.35
CA ALA A 141 -31.16 14.29 29.55
C ALA A 141 -32.43 14.60 28.72
N ILE A 142 -33.11 13.57 28.22
CA ILE A 142 -34.40 13.71 27.54
C ILE A 142 -35.45 14.23 28.52
N SER A 143 -35.55 13.65 29.71
CA SER A 143 -36.51 14.05 30.74
C SER A 143 -36.27 15.49 31.24
N GLU A 144 -35.01 15.91 31.30
CA GLU A 144 -34.60 17.27 31.67
C GLU A 144 -34.71 18.27 30.51
N GLY A 145 -35.11 17.84 29.31
CA GLY A 145 -35.24 18.72 28.12
C GLY A 145 -33.90 19.20 27.53
N LYS A 146 -32.77 18.58 27.92
CA LYS A 146 -31.43 18.94 27.38
C LYS A 146 -31.27 18.49 25.92
N ILE A 147 -31.93 17.42 25.55
CA ILE A 147 -32.01 16.92 24.18
C ILE A 147 -33.38 16.25 23.97
N SER A 148 -33.96 16.36 22.78
CA SER A 148 -35.17 15.59 22.45
C SER A 148 -34.82 14.20 21.96
N GLU A 149 -35.67 13.21 22.22
CA GLU A 149 -35.49 11.86 21.70
C GLU A 149 -35.35 11.85 20.17
N ALA A 150 -36.18 12.64 19.46
CA ALA A 150 -36.09 12.78 18.01
C ALA A 150 -34.72 13.27 17.54
N LYS A 151 -34.08 14.17 18.31
CA LYS A 151 -32.74 14.67 18.00
C LYS A 151 -31.66 13.64 18.32
N LEU A 152 -31.79 12.88 19.40
CA LEU A 152 -30.87 11.83 19.80
C LEU A 152 -30.85 10.64 18.81
N PHE A 153 -32.00 10.34 18.20
CA PHE A 153 -32.16 9.27 17.19
C PHE A 153 -32.13 9.82 15.75
N ASN A 154 -31.69 11.05 15.54
CA ASN A 154 -31.48 11.57 14.20
C ASN A 154 -30.05 11.25 13.72
N PHE A 155 -29.94 10.21 12.92
CA PHE A 155 -28.68 9.71 12.34
C PHE A 155 -28.35 10.35 10.98
N ASP A 156 -28.64 11.64 10.80
CA ASP A 156 -28.22 12.40 9.62
C ASP A 156 -26.77 12.84 9.76
N TYR A 157 -25.91 12.24 8.96
CA TYR A 157 -24.46 12.51 8.98
C TYR A 157 -24.11 13.57 7.96
N SER A 158 -23.75 14.76 8.41
CA SER A 158 -23.25 15.84 7.56
C SER A 158 -21.72 15.79 7.50
N PRO A 159 -21.10 15.65 6.32
CA PRO A 159 -19.65 15.62 6.20
C PRO A 159 -19.00 16.93 6.70
N ILE A 160 -17.91 16.81 7.44
CA ILE A 160 -17.08 17.96 7.85
C ILE A 160 -16.08 18.23 6.72
N PRO A 161 -16.13 19.42 6.07
CA PRO A 161 -15.23 19.74 4.98
C PRO A 161 -13.75 19.68 5.38
N ASN A 162 -12.89 19.34 4.43
CA ASN A 162 -11.42 19.34 4.57
C ASN A 162 -10.90 18.41 5.69
N THR A 163 -11.59 17.29 5.94
CA THR A 163 -11.13 16.24 6.85
C THR A 163 -10.74 14.99 6.07
N ASN A 164 -9.59 14.40 6.40
CA ASN A 164 -9.11 13.15 5.85
C ASN A 164 -8.38 12.36 6.96
N PRO A 165 -8.92 11.24 7.48
CA PRO A 165 -10.17 10.56 7.06
C PRO A 165 -11.42 11.43 7.22
N ILE A 166 -12.45 11.13 6.39
CA ILE A 166 -13.72 11.88 6.39
C ILE A 166 -14.37 11.82 7.77
N LYS A 167 -14.79 12.97 8.28
CA LYS A 167 -15.52 13.13 9.52
C LYS A 167 -16.92 13.64 9.25
N HIS A 168 -17.80 13.40 10.20
CA HIS A 168 -19.20 13.81 10.13
C HIS A 168 -19.63 14.55 11.39
N THR A 169 -20.73 15.25 11.29
CA THR A 169 -21.43 15.82 12.45
C THR A 169 -22.89 15.39 12.42
N THR A 170 -23.49 15.25 13.61
CA THR A 170 -24.88 14.87 13.81
C THR A 170 -25.58 15.88 14.70
N PRO A 171 -26.92 15.91 14.73
CA PRO A 171 -27.68 16.78 15.63
C PRO A 171 -27.40 16.54 17.13
N PHE A 172 -26.91 15.38 17.52
CA PHE A 172 -26.64 15.03 18.93
C PHE A 172 -25.18 15.21 19.37
N ASP A 173 -24.27 15.57 18.48
CA ASP A 173 -22.83 15.65 18.76
C ASP A 173 -22.48 16.53 19.96
N LYS A 174 -23.05 17.75 20.01
CA LYS A 174 -22.76 18.65 21.13
C LYS A 174 -23.16 18.03 22.47
N PHE A 175 -24.28 17.36 22.50
CA PHE A 175 -24.76 16.68 23.70
C PHE A 175 -23.85 15.53 24.12
N THR A 176 -23.44 14.67 23.15
CA THR A 176 -22.54 13.56 23.42
C THR A 176 -21.15 14.01 23.84
N ASP A 177 -20.64 15.11 23.26
CA ASP A 177 -19.37 15.72 23.64
C ASP A 177 -19.37 16.20 25.11
N ASP A 178 -20.52 16.67 25.60
CA ASP A 178 -20.69 17.13 26.99
C ASP A 178 -20.85 15.95 27.98
N VAL A 179 -21.47 14.85 27.57
CA VAL A 179 -21.90 13.78 28.49
C VAL A 179 -20.97 12.58 28.51
N LEU A 180 -20.52 12.09 27.32
CA LEU A 180 -19.80 10.83 27.23
C LEU A 180 -18.40 10.83 27.86
N PRO A 181 -17.61 11.91 27.83
CA PRO A 181 -16.28 11.89 28.45
C PRO A 181 -16.28 11.51 29.92
N ALA A 182 -17.29 11.93 30.68
CA ALA A 182 -17.40 11.61 32.12
C ALA A 182 -17.60 10.11 32.38
N ILE A 183 -18.07 9.35 31.38
CA ILE A 183 -18.26 7.90 31.47
C ILE A 183 -17.05 7.15 30.88
N GLN A 184 -16.53 7.65 29.76
CA GLN A 184 -15.51 6.97 28.97
C GLN A 184 -14.10 7.11 29.51
N GLU A 185 -13.71 8.33 29.97
CA GLU A 185 -12.32 8.58 30.40
C GLU A 185 -11.92 7.83 31.66
N PRO A 186 -12.77 7.74 32.73
CA PRO A 186 -12.40 7.00 33.93
C PRO A 186 -12.09 5.51 33.69
N LEU A 187 -12.67 4.90 32.64
CA LEU A 187 -12.40 3.50 32.31
C LEU A 187 -10.96 3.29 31.86
N LEU A 188 -10.39 4.24 31.11
CA LEU A 188 -9.00 4.17 30.67
C LEU A 188 -8.03 4.47 31.83
N GLU A 189 -8.42 5.32 32.77
CA GLU A 189 -7.62 5.67 33.94
C GLU A 189 -7.56 4.52 34.95
N THR A 190 -8.68 3.79 35.12
CA THR A 190 -8.83 2.69 36.07
C THR A 190 -8.23 1.37 35.54
N HIS A 191 -8.32 1.12 34.23
CA HIS A 191 -7.96 -0.15 33.61
C HIS A 191 -6.89 0.04 32.53
N SER A 192 -5.62 -0.17 32.87
CA SER A 192 -4.46 0.05 31.98
C SER A 192 -4.47 -0.82 30.70
N PHE A 193 -5.20 -1.94 30.70
CA PHE A 193 -5.35 -2.81 29.52
C PHE A 193 -6.36 -2.29 28.51
N ILE A 194 -7.24 -1.34 28.88
CA ILE A 194 -8.20 -0.72 27.97
C ILE A 194 -7.46 0.28 27.06
N ILE A 195 -7.56 0.07 25.77
CA ILE A 195 -6.98 0.96 24.76
C ILE A 195 -7.92 2.11 24.45
N TYR A 196 -9.22 1.82 24.30
CA TYR A 196 -10.27 2.82 24.14
C TYR A 196 -11.60 2.30 24.70
N ALA A 197 -12.47 3.21 25.06
CA ALA A 197 -13.84 2.93 25.48
C ALA A 197 -14.74 4.05 25.00
N GLY A 198 -15.91 3.70 24.41
CA GLY A 198 -16.87 4.73 24.02
C GLY A 198 -18.12 4.23 23.35
N ALA A 199 -19.10 5.13 23.25
CA ALA A 199 -20.37 4.88 22.63
C ALA A 199 -20.36 5.16 21.13
N VAL A 200 -20.94 4.25 20.35
CA VAL A 200 -21.21 4.42 18.92
C VAL A 200 -22.70 4.24 18.67
N ASP A 201 -23.24 4.93 17.66
CA ASP A 201 -24.62 4.71 17.28
C ASP A 201 -24.83 3.39 16.48
N VAL A 202 -26.05 3.10 16.09
CA VAL A 202 -26.41 1.85 15.37
C VAL A 202 -25.68 1.68 14.04
N ASN A 203 -25.15 2.75 13.44
CA ASN A 203 -24.43 2.75 12.18
C ASN A 203 -22.90 2.77 12.37
N GLY A 204 -22.42 2.66 13.60
CA GLY A 204 -20.98 2.68 13.91
C GLY A 204 -20.36 4.09 13.93
N TYR A 205 -21.17 5.14 13.97
CA TYR A 205 -20.67 6.49 14.14
C TYR A 205 -20.19 6.71 15.58
N PHE A 206 -18.98 7.21 15.72
CA PHE A 206 -18.33 7.50 17.00
C PHE A 206 -18.40 9.01 17.27
N PRO A 207 -19.47 9.52 17.90
CA PRO A 207 -19.67 10.95 18.08
C PRO A 207 -18.59 11.59 18.94
N THR A 208 -18.18 10.91 20.02
CA THR A 208 -17.21 11.42 20.99
C THR A 208 -16.26 10.32 21.40
N HIS A 209 -15.04 10.37 20.89
CA HIS A 209 -13.99 9.40 21.24
C HIS A 209 -13.20 9.86 22.48
N ASN A 210 -12.39 8.96 23.06
CA ASN A 210 -11.49 9.31 24.16
C ASN A 210 -10.56 10.46 23.76
N LYS A 211 -10.19 11.30 24.73
CA LYS A 211 -9.30 12.47 24.51
C LYS A 211 -8.02 12.13 23.76
N LYS A 212 -7.39 10.99 24.08
CA LYS A 212 -6.16 10.57 23.40
C LYS A 212 -6.34 10.27 21.91
N PHE A 213 -7.58 9.98 21.47
CA PHE A 213 -7.95 9.76 20.07
C PHE A 213 -8.80 10.90 19.48
N SER A 214 -8.81 12.05 20.14
CA SER A 214 -9.50 13.28 19.73
C SER A 214 -8.53 14.45 19.64
N GLN A 215 -7.26 14.16 19.27
CA GLN A 215 -6.21 15.18 19.14
C GLN A 215 -6.54 16.11 17.95
N PRO A 216 -6.05 17.36 17.95
CA PRO A 216 -6.22 18.27 16.82
C PRO A 216 -5.76 17.65 15.51
N LEU A 217 -6.45 17.96 14.42
CA LEU A 217 -6.02 17.56 13.08
C LEU A 217 -4.70 18.26 12.71
N THR A 218 -3.76 17.48 12.16
CA THR A 218 -2.43 17.96 11.75
C THR A 218 -2.33 18.20 10.25
N GLY A 219 -3.26 17.62 9.47
CA GLY A 219 -3.21 17.57 8.01
C GLY A 219 -2.33 16.44 7.46
N ASN A 220 -1.67 15.66 8.34
CA ASN A 220 -0.98 14.44 7.95
C ASN A 220 -1.92 13.26 8.13
N TYR A 221 -2.18 12.53 7.04
CA TYR A 221 -3.16 11.42 7.03
C TYR A 221 -2.86 10.35 8.07
N ASP A 222 -1.63 9.84 8.16
CA ASP A 222 -1.29 8.74 9.06
C ASP A 222 -1.39 9.16 10.53
N THR A 223 -0.96 10.38 10.84
CA THR A 223 -1.07 10.97 12.18
C THR A 223 -2.53 11.15 12.57
N ASP A 224 -3.35 11.70 11.67
CA ASP A 224 -4.77 11.98 11.92
C ASP A 224 -5.59 10.68 11.96
N LEU A 225 -5.23 9.68 11.13
CA LEU A 225 -5.83 8.34 11.18
C LEU A 225 -5.65 7.68 12.56
N ALA A 226 -4.47 7.81 13.14
CA ALA A 226 -4.14 7.20 14.42
C ALA A 226 -4.70 7.97 15.63
N ASN A 227 -4.58 9.30 15.63
CA ASN A 227 -4.77 10.14 16.83
C ASN A 227 -6.06 10.97 16.83
N ASN A 228 -6.78 11.06 15.71
CA ASN A 228 -8.04 11.76 15.61
C ASN A 228 -9.14 10.87 15.03
N ARG A 229 -9.78 10.10 15.91
CA ARG A 229 -10.76 9.06 15.55
C ARG A 229 -12.21 9.46 15.89
N THR A 230 -12.40 10.59 16.60
CA THR A 230 -13.72 11.14 16.91
C THR A 230 -14.47 11.62 15.65
N LYS A 231 -15.79 11.61 15.67
CA LYS A 231 -16.65 12.07 14.55
C LYS A 231 -16.49 11.23 13.27
N ARG A 232 -16.08 9.98 13.40
CA ARG A 232 -15.93 9.04 12.27
C ARG A 232 -17.00 7.97 12.30
N ILE A 233 -17.39 7.49 11.14
CA ILE A 233 -18.20 6.29 10.96
C ILE A 233 -17.21 5.13 10.77
N PHE A 234 -17.35 4.08 11.57
CA PHE A 234 -16.63 2.83 11.45
C PHE A 234 -17.59 1.81 10.83
N ASP A 235 -17.62 1.80 9.51
CA ASP A 235 -18.49 0.97 8.67
C ASP A 235 -17.85 -0.37 8.26
N ASP A 236 -16.63 -0.63 8.75
CA ASP A 236 -16.02 -1.95 8.64
C ASP A 236 -16.84 -3.01 9.41
N LYS A 237 -16.55 -4.29 9.14
CA LYS A 237 -17.29 -5.42 9.73
C LYS A 237 -17.37 -5.34 11.28
N THR A 238 -16.29 -4.91 11.94
CA THR A 238 -16.24 -4.82 13.40
C THR A 238 -17.07 -3.65 13.92
N GLY A 239 -16.92 -2.49 13.35
CA GLY A 239 -17.64 -1.27 13.75
C GLY A 239 -19.13 -1.36 13.51
N SER A 240 -19.57 -1.83 12.35
CA SER A 240 -20.99 -2.00 12.01
C SER A 240 -21.68 -3.02 12.92
N ARG A 241 -21.04 -4.16 13.19
CA ARG A 241 -21.59 -5.18 14.11
C ARG A 241 -21.69 -4.68 15.54
N CYS A 242 -20.73 -3.89 15.98
CA CYS A 242 -20.70 -3.30 17.30
C CYS A 242 -21.90 -2.35 17.52
N GLY A 243 -22.14 -1.45 16.58
CA GLY A 243 -23.26 -0.50 16.64
C GLY A 243 -24.64 -1.18 16.55
N SER A 244 -24.77 -2.21 15.72
CA SER A 244 -26.04 -2.91 15.45
C SER A 244 -26.33 -4.10 16.39
N ASN A 245 -25.39 -4.47 17.28
CA ASN A 245 -25.57 -5.60 18.18
C ASN A 245 -26.70 -5.36 19.19
N THR A 246 -27.64 -6.32 19.29
CA THR A 246 -28.73 -6.34 20.26
C THR A 246 -28.62 -7.46 21.29
N SER A 247 -27.60 -8.33 21.17
CA SER A 247 -27.31 -9.35 22.17
C SER A 247 -26.67 -8.71 23.41
N THR A 248 -26.66 -9.40 24.54
CA THR A 248 -26.14 -8.93 25.84
C THR A 248 -24.74 -8.30 25.67
N PHE A 249 -23.87 -8.94 24.88
CA PHE A 249 -22.60 -8.42 24.44
C PHE A 249 -22.16 -9.06 23.12
N LEU A 250 -21.15 -8.47 22.49
CA LEU A 250 -20.47 -9.01 21.31
C LEU A 250 -18.96 -8.87 21.51
N LEU A 251 -18.23 -10.00 21.51
CA LEU A 251 -16.76 -10.01 21.50
C LEU A 251 -16.27 -10.27 20.09
N GLN A 252 -15.38 -9.42 19.60
CA GLN A 252 -14.75 -9.53 18.29
C GLN A 252 -13.23 -9.41 18.41
N THR A 253 -12.51 -10.16 17.56
CA THR A 253 -11.07 -9.98 17.39
C THR A 253 -10.83 -9.40 15.99
N TYR A 254 -10.11 -8.30 15.90
CA TYR A 254 -9.91 -7.62 14.63
C TYR A 254 -8.54 -6.96 14.53
N LYS A 255 -8.14 -6.65 13.30
CA LYS A 255 -6.97 -5.86 13.00
C LYS A 255 -7.40 -4.42 12.71
N ARG A 256 -6.83 -3.47 13.45
CA ARG A 256 -7.08 -2.04 13.25
C ARG A 256 -6.53 -1.56 11.92
N ASP A 257 -7.02 -0.41 11.45
CA ASP A 257 -6.45 0.35 10.33
C ASP A 257 -4.94 0.69 10.52
N THR A 258 -4.49 0.76 11.78
CA THR A 258 -3.06 0.90 12.15
C THR A 258 -2.26 -0.40 12.11
N GLY A 259 -2.89 -1.56 11.83
CA GLY A 259 -2.24 -2.88 11.77
C GLY A 259 -2.21 -3.67 13.08
N GLU A 260 -2.60 -3.09 14.21
CA GLU A 260 -2.59 -3.74 15.52
C GLU A 260 -3.78 -4.71 15.68
N VAL A 261 -3.52 -5.93 16.20
CA VAL A 261 -4.56 -6.91 16.52
C VAL A 261 -5.11 -6.63 17.92
N MET A 262 -6.43 -6.51 18.03
CA MET A 262 -7.12 -6.17 19.27
C MET A 262 -8.38 -6.98 19.45
N HIS A 263 -8.84 -7.06 20.70
CA HIS A 263 -10.20 -7.44 21.02
C HIS A 263 -11.09 -6.20 21.13
N ASP A 264 -12.32 -6.32 20.67
CA ASP A 264 -13.39 -5.34 20.82
C ASP A 264 -14.59 -6.02 21.45
N LEU A 265 -14.97 -5.57 22.63
CA LEU A 265 -16.16 -6.06 23.30
C LEU A 265 -17.17 -4.91 23.38
N SER A 266 -18.39 -5.17 22.91
CA SER A 266 -19.46 -4.17 22.93
C SER A 266 -20.72 -4.68 23.57
N ALA A 267 -21.46 -3.78 24.23
CA ALA A 267 -22.77 -4.04 24.81
C ALA A 267 -23.79 -3.02 24.27
N PRO A 268 -25.07 -3.41 24.01
CA PRO A 268 -26.05 -2.53 23.42
C PRO A 268 -26.50 -1.42 24.38
N ILE A 269 -26.66 -0.21 23.84
CA ILE A 269 -27.21 0.94 24.55
C ILE A 269 -28.68 1.07 24.18
N TYR A 270 -29.53 1.06 25.18
CA TYR A 270 -30.96 1.32 25.02
C TYR A 270 -31.37 2.63 25.69
N VAL A 271 -32.26 3.36 25.05
CA VAL A 271 -32.81 4.63 25.53
C VAL A 271 -34.32 4.56 25.37
N ASN A 272 -35.09 4.63 26.45
CA ASN A 272 -36.55 4.44 26.47
C ASN A 272 -36.97 3.14 25.76
N GLY A 273 -36.22 2.04 25.95
CA GLY A 273 -36.44 0.77 25.30
C GLY A 273 -36.08 0.69 23.80
N LYS A 274 -35.58 1.77 23.18
CA LYS A 274 -35.14 1.78 21.80
C LYS A 274 -33.62 1.61 21.73
N HIS A 275 -33.16 0.77 20.83
CA HIS A 275 -31.72 0.55 20.61
C HIS A 275 -31.09 1.77 19.92
N TRP A 276 -30.17 2.43 20.61
CA TRP A 276 -29.46 3.61 20.11
C TRP A 276 -28.14 3.27 19.45
N GLY A 277 -27.46 2.23 19.93
CA GLY A 277 -26.14 1.83 19.45
C GLY A 277 -25.44 0.89 20.43
N GLY A 278 -24.11 0.93 20.48
CA GLY A 278 -23.30 0.09 21.34
C GLY A 278 -22.23 0.85 22.13
N PHE A 279 -21.97 0.45 23.36
CA PHE A 279 -20.77 0.85 24.08
C PHE A 279 -19.68 -0.18 23.82
N ARG A 280 -18.57 0.25 23.25
CA ARG A 280 -17.47 -0.61 22.82
C ARG A 280 -16.19 -0.33 23.57
N ILE A 281 -15.46 -1.40 23.90
CA ILE A 281 -14.17 -1.36 24.60
C ILE A 281 -13.16 -2.13 23.75
N GLY A 282 -12.11 -1.42 23.31
CA GLY A 282 -10.97 -2.04 22.66
C GLY A 282 -9.86 -2.30 23.66
N TYR A 283 -9.33 -3.52 23.68
CA TYR A 283 -8.32 -3.93 24.65
C TYR A 283 -7.35 -4.97 24.07
N LYS A 284 -6.18 -5.11 24.69
CA LYS A 284 -5.22 -6.17 24.36
C LYS A 284 -5.54 -7.43 25.13
N ALA A 285 -5.41 -8.58 24.44
CA ALA A 285 -5.40 -9.85 25.14
C ALA A 285 -4.32 -9.85 26.22
N LYS A 286 -4.53 -10.59 27.32
CA LYS A 286 -3.48 -10.79 28.32
C LYS A 286 -2.34 -11.53 27.62
N GLU A 287 -1.17 -10.95 27.59
CA GLU A 287 0.04 -11.69 27.19
C GLU A 287 0.18 -12.89 28.15
N GLN A 288 0.27 -14.07 27.55
CA GLN A 288 0.46 -15.33 28.29
C GLN A 288 1.87 -15.40 28.85
#